data_8945c074c6b5b34498f007598308805b
#
_entry.id   8945c074c6b5b34498f007598308805b
#
_cell.length_a   1.000
_cell.length_b   1.000
_cell.length_c   1.000
_cell.angle_alpha   90.00
_cell.angle_beta   90.00
_cell.angle_gamma   90.00
#
_symmetry.space_group_name_H-M   'P 1'
#
loop_
_entity.id
_entity.type
_entity.pdbx_description
1 polymer ?
#
loop_
_entity_poly.entity_id
_entity_poly.type
_entity_poly.pdbx_seq_one_letter_code
_entity_poly.pdbx_strand_id
1 'polypeptide(L)'
;SERVVINTRRLLNILDEYDVKATCFILGTVAEAYPNLVREINNLGHEVATHGYGHELVYKLDPKQFQDDLKRSIYLLESITDEKVNGYRAPYFSITKESEWALDVLAELGIEYDSSIFPIRRKLYGFPGRKSFPHKINTNNGSELYELPVSTINFLSKTLPIGGGGYFRFLPYYVVQKAISAINKKGQPAVFYLHPYVLEFALIISSNMWRMI
;
A
#
# COMPACT_ATOMS: atom_id res chain seq x y z
N SER A 1 18.77 -0.69 -5.87
CA SER A 1 19.63 0.46 -6.21
C SER A 1 19.63 1.43 -5.03
N GLU A 2 20.69 2.17 -4.80
CA GLU A 2 20.78 3.19 -3.73
C GLU A 2 19.64 4.20 -3.74
N ARG A 3 18.97 4.37 -4.89
CA ARG A 3 17.79 5.26 -5.01
C ARG A 3 16.66 4.88 -4.06
N VAL A 4 16.43 3.58 -3.79
CA VAL A 4 15.39 3.16 -2.85
C VAL A 4 15.68 3.71 -1.45
N VAL A 5 16.95 3.64 -1.01
CA VAL A 5 17.37 4.15 0.30
C VAL A 5 17.22 5.66 0.39
N ILE A 6 17.74 6.38 -0.61
CA ILE A 6 17.71 7.86 -0.65
C ILE A 6 16.26 8.38 -0.63
N ASN A 7 15.40 7.82 -1.47
CA ASN A 7 14.03 8.30 -1.58
C ASN A 7 13.16 7.90 -0.38
N THR A 8 13.39 6.71 0.19
CA THR A 8 12.72 6.32 1.42
C THR A 8 13.09 7.25 2.56
N ARG A 9 14.38 7.56 2.77
CA ARG A 9 14.81 8.50 3.80
C ARG A 9 14.25 9.91 3.61
N ARG A 10 14.13 10.38 2.37
CA ARG A 10 13.47 11.67 2.09
C ARG A 10 12.00 11.64 2.53
N LEU A 11 11.30 10.54 2.25
CA LEU A 11 9.91 10.38 2.68
C LEU A 11 9.81 10.33 4.20
N LEU A 12 10.66 9.55 4.86
CA LEU A 12 10.69 9.44 6.32
C LEU A 12 10.94 10.81 6.98
N ASN A 13 11.87 11.60 6.45
CA ASN A 13 12.13 12.96 6.96
C ASN A 13 10.90 13.88 6.84
N ILE A 14 10.16 13.80 5.71
CA ILE A 14 8.90 14.56 5.55
C ILE A 14 7.86 14.10 6.57
N LEU A 15 7.69 12.79 6.75
CA LEU A 15 6.73 12.26 7.71
C LEU A 15 7.08 12.66 9.15
N ASP A 16 8.35 12.67 9.49
CA ASP A 16 8.85 13.10 10.81
C ASP A 16 8.63 14.61 11.03
N GLU A 17 8.91 15.45 10.03
CA GLU A 17 8.64 16.91 10.08
C GLU A 17 7.18 17.22 10.44
N TYR A 18 6.23 16.39 9.99
CA TYR A 18 4.80 16.57 10.25
C TYR A 18 4.24 15.67 11.36
N ASP A 19 5.10 14.96 12.10
CA ASP A 19 4.71 13.98 13.14
C ASP A 19 3.69 12.94 12.65
N VAL A 20 3.90 12.42 11.44
CA VAL A 20 3.02 11.45 10.79
C VAL A 20 3.70 10.08 10.74
N LYS A 21 2.99 9.04 11.20
CA LYS A 21 3.43 7.65 11.02
C LYS A 21 2.71 7.01 9.83
N ALA A 22 3.40 6.08 9.19
CA ALA A 22 2.91 5.38 8.00
C ALA A 22 3.17 3.89 8.09
N THR A 23 2.40 3.10 7.34
CA THR A 23 2.71 1.70 7.07
C THR A 23 3.58 1.59 5.82
N CYS A 24 4.75 0.99 5.96
CA CYS A 24 5.70 0.74 4.88
C CYS A 24 5.56 -0.70 4.39
N PHE A 25 4.93 -0.90 3.24
CA PHE A 25 4.84 -2.21 2.58
C PHE A 25 6.13 -2.51 1.85
N ILE A 26 6.94 -3.42 2.38
CA ILE A 26 8.31 -3.68 1.96
C ILE A 26 8.40 -5.03 1.22
N LEU A 27 9.09 -5.04 0.09
CA LEU A 27 9.45 -6.27 -0.63
C LEU A 27 10.53 -7.04 0.11
N GLY A 28 10.42 -8.35 0.18
CA GLY A 28 11.44 -9.21 0.76
C GLY A 28 12.82 -9.03 0.09
N THR A 29 12.87 -8.89 -1.24
CA THR A 29 14.12 -8.59 -1.97
C THR A 29 14.75 -7.26 -1.59
N VAL A 30 13.95 -6.25 -1.23
CA VAL A 30 14.46 -4.97 -0.72
C VAL A 30 14.95 -5.11 0.71
N ALA A 31 14.21 -5.84 1.55
CA ALA A 31 14.61 -6.10 2.94
C ALA A 31 15.93 -6.89 3.02
N GLU A 32 16.11 -7.88 2.15
CA GLU A 32 17.35 -8.67 2.05
C GLU A 32 18.53 -7.80 1.63
N ALA A 33 18.34 -6.92 0.64
CA ALA A 33 19.39 -6.04 0.14
C ALA A 33 19.70 -4.86 1.09
N TYR A 34 18.74 -4.39 1.88
CA TYR A 34 18.85 -3.19 2.72
C TYR A 34 18.23 -3.37 4.11
N PRO A 35 18.68 -4.37 4.91
CA PRO A 35 18.08 -4.65 6.22
C PRO A 35 18.18 -3.47 7.20
N ASN A 36 19.25 -2.67 7.09
CA ASN A 36 19.41 -1.47 7.92
C ASN A 36 18.35 -0.39 7.63
N LEU A 37 17.86 -0.29 6.39
CA LEU A 37 16.78 0.62 6.05
C LEU A 37 15.46 0.16 6.70
N VAL A 38 15.20 -1.15 6.74
CA VAL A 38 14.01 -1.71 7.40
C VAL A 38 14.04 -1.44 8.90
N ARG A 39 15.19 -1.64 9.56
CA ARG A 39 15.37 -1.28 10.98
C ARG A 39 15.17 0.21 11.23
N GLU A 40 15.69 1.07 10.35
CA GLU A 40 15.53 2.52 10.43
C GLU A 40 14.04 2.91 10.38
N ILE A 41 13.26 2.34 9.45
CA ILE A 41 11.81 2.55 9.33
C ILE A 41 11.12 2.16 10.64
N ASN A 42 11.41 0.96 11.16
CA ASN A 42 10.81 0.46 12.39
C ASN A 42 11.16 1.33 13.61
N ASN A 43 12.45 1.66 13.77
CA ASN A 43 12.94 2.48 14.88
C ASN A 43 12.35 3.90 14.91
N LEU A 44 11.95 4.43 13.75
CA LEU A 44 11.23 5.70 13.63
C LEU A 44 9.74 5.58 13.98
N GLY A 45 9.27 4.38 14.37
CA GLY A 45 7.88 4.11 14.76
C GLY A 45 6.91 4.01 13.60
N HIS A 46 7.40 3.74 12.38
CA HIS A 46 6.57 3.38 11.25
C HIS A 46 6.30 1.87 11.26
N GLU A 47 5.10 1.47 10.85
CA GLU A 47 4.77 0.07 10.72
C GLU A 47 5.49 -0.55 9.50
N VAL A 48 6.09 -1.72 9.71
CA VAL A 48 6.65 -2.55 8.64
C VAL A 48 5.64 -3.64 8.28
N ALA A 49 5.19 -3.62 7.04
CA ALA A 49 4.25 -4.60 6.46
C ALA A 49 4.85 -5.24 5.21
N THR A 50 4.30 -6.36 4.76
CA THR A 50 4.85 -7.08 3.60
C THR A 50 4.20 -6.68 2.28
N HIS A 51 5.03 -6.58 1.22
CA HIS A 51 4.62 -6.40 -0.17
C HIS A 51 4.90 -7.66 -1.03
N GLY A 52 4.99 -8.83 -0.38
CA GLY A 52 5.53 -10.06 -0.95
C GLY A 52 7.05 -10.06 -1.00
N TYR A 53 7.63 -11.16 -1.48
CA TYR A 53 9.09 -11.26 -1.59
C TYR A 53 9.59 -10.76 -2.94
N GLY A 54 9.05 -11.30 -4.06
CA GLY A 54 9.56 -11.11 -5.41
C GLY A 54 8.85 -10.06 -6.26
N HIS A 55 7.84 -9.35 -5.74
CA HIS A 55 6.98 -8.42 -6.51
C HIS A 55 6.15 -9.10 -7.60
N GLU A 56 5.74 -10.35 -7.37
CA GLU A 56 4.95 -11.12 -8.32
C GLU A 56 3.47 -10.71 -8.30
N LEU A 57 2.83 -10.78 -9.46
CA LEU A 57 1.39 -10.53 -9.58
C LEU A 57 0.61 -11.72 -9.02
N VAL A 58 -0.24 -11.50 -8.02
CA VAL A 58 -0.96 -12.56 -7.31
C VAL A 58 -1.75 -13.48 -8.25
N TYR A 59 -2.44 -12.93 -9.25
CA TYR A 59 -3.20 -13.72 -10.22
C TYR A 59 -2.33 -14.54 -11.22
N LYS A 60 -0.99 -14.44 -11.14
CA LYS A 60 -0.05 -15.27 -11.90
C LYS A 60 0.53 -16.42 -11.08
N LEU A 61 0.26 -16.42 -9.78
CA LEU A 61 0.71 -17.45 -8.87
C LEU A 61 -0.41 -18.43 -8.57
N ASP A 62 -0.05 -19.65 -8.22
CA ASP A 62 -0.96 -20.56 -7.52
C ASP A 62 -0.94 -20.29 -6.00
N PRO A 63 -1.89 -20.84 -5.21
CA PRO A 63 -1.96 -20.60 -3.78
C PRO A 63 -0.69 -21.03 -3.03
N LYS A 64 -0.04 -22.09 -3.46
CA LYS A 64 1.19 -22.60 -2.82
C LYS A 64 2.38 -21.65 -3.08
N GLN A 65 2.55 -21.22 -4.32
CA GLN A 65 3.59 -20.25 -4.70
C GLN A 65 3.42 -18.94 -3.94
N PHE A 66 2.18 -18.45 -3.84
CA PHE A 66 1.86 -17.23 -3.10
C PHE A 66 2.16 -17.39 -1.59
N GLN A 67 1.78 -18.53 -0.99
CA GLN A 67 2.06 -18.84 0.40
C GLN A 67 3.58 -18.88 0.68
N ASP A 68 4.36 -19.50 -0.20
CA ASP A 68 5.82 -19.61 -0.04
C ASP A 68 6.52 -18.25 -0.19
N ASP A 69 6.10 -17.42 -1.15
CA ASP A 69 6.58 -16.03 -1.33
C ASP A 69 6.32 -15.20 -0.06
N LEU A 70 5.10 -15.28 0.47
CA LEU A 70 4.72 -14.56 1.69
C LEU A 70 5.47 -15.04 2.92
N LYS A 71 5.56 -16.35 3.16
CA LYS A 71 6.30 -16.90 4.32
C LYS A 71 7.74 -16.43 4.34
N ARG A 72 8.39 -16.42 3.17
CA ARG A 72 9.76 -15.93 3.05
C ARG A 72 9.86 -14.45 3.38
N SER A 73 8.94 -13.63 2.89
CA SER A 73 8.93 -12.20 3.15
C SER A 73 8.65 -11.88 4.62
N ILE A 74 7.62 -12.51 5.20
CA ILE A 74 7.23 -12.32 6.61
C ILE A 74 8.39 -12.69 7.52
N TYR A 75 8.94 -13.92 7.38
CA TYR A 75 10.07 -14.37 8.18
C TYR A 75 11.26 -13.41 8.14
N LEU A 76 11.60 -12.90 6.94
CA LEU A 76 12.70 -11.97 6.78
C LEU A 76 12.43 -10.64 7.48
N LEU A 77 11.26 -10.05 7.28
CA LEU A 77 10.89 -8.77 7.90
C LEU A 77 10.85 -8.88 9.42
N GLU A 78 10.22 -9.92 9.96
CA GLU A 78 10.16 -10.19 11.40
C GLU A 78 11.54 -10.41 12.00
N SER A 79 12.45 -11.12 11.29
CA SER A 79 13.84 -11.32 11.75
C SER A 79 14.67 -10.03 11.79
N ILE A 80 14.28 -9.00 11.04
CA ILE A 80 14.97 -7.71 11.00
C ILE A 80 14.43 -6.75 12.07
N THR A 81 13.12 -6.79 12.34
CA THR A 81 12.42 -5.81 13.18
C THR A 81 12.16 -6.31 14.60
N ASP A 82 12.22 -7.62 14.83
CA ASP A 82 11.75 -8.29 16.04
C ASP A 82 10.25 -8.03 16.34
N GLU A 83 9.47 -7.64 15.32
CA GLU A 83 8.05 -7.35 15.41
C GLU A 83 7.25 -8.18 14.42
N LYS A 84 5.99 -8.49 14.77
CA LYS A 84 5.06 -9.24 13.92
C LYS A 84 4.66 -8.42 12.70
N VAL A 85 4.65 -9.04 11.53
CA VAL A 85 4.11 -8.47 10.29
C VAL A 85 2.61 -8.72 10.23
N ASN A 86 1.81 -7.66 10.42
CA ASN A 86 0.35 -7.75 10.47
C ASN A 86 -0.33 -7.41 9.14
N GLY A 87 0.33 -6.69 8.26
CA GLY A 87 -0.26 -6.13 7.04
C GLY A 87 0.35 -6.65 5.74
N TYR A 88 -0.51 -6.74 4.72
CA TYR A 88 -0.10 -7.07 3.35
C TYR A 88 -0.65 -6.06 2.34
N ARG A 89 0.11 -5.84 1.28
CA ARG A 89 -0.37 -5.20 0.06
C ARG A 89 0.18 -5.92 -1.17
N ALA A 90 -0.71 -6.32 -2.08
CA ALA A 90 -0.30 -6.99 -3.31
C ALA A 90 0.42 -6.05 -4.28
N PRO A 91 1.50 -6.50 -4.93
CA PRO A 91 2.08 -5.80 -6.07
C PRO A 91 1.01 -5.46 -7.10
N TYR A 92 1.01 -4.21 -7.59
CA TYR A 92 0.05 -3.69 -8.58
C TYR A 92 -1.43 -3.85 -8.20
N PHE A 93 -1.78 -4.01 -6.91
CA PHE A 93 -3.16 -4.28 -6.48
C PHE A 93 -3.74 -5.51 -7.20
N SER A 94 -2.93 -6.56 -7.32
CA SER A 94 -3.20 -7.74 -8.13
C SER A 94 -4.07 -8.80 -7.47
N ILE A 95 -4.70 -8.50 -6.31
CA ILE A 95 -5.84 -9.28 -5.82
C ILE A 95 -7.07 -8.82 -6.59
N THR A 96 -7.58 -9.70 -7.44
CA THR A 96 -8.74 -9.50 -8.30
C THR A 96 -9.78 -10.59 -8.01
N LYS A 97 -10.87 -10.63 -8.77
CA LYS A 97 -11.87 -11.68 -8.61
C LYS A 97 -11.29 -13.09 -8.85
N GLU A 98 -10.35 -13.21 -9.79
CA GLU A 98 -9.70 -14.48 -10.14
C GLU A 98 -8.70 -14.96 -9.08
N SER A 99 -8.19 -14.05 -8.27
CA SER A 99 -7.21 -14.34 -7.21
C SER A 99 -7.74 -14.05 -5.80
N GLU A 100 -9.06 -14.05 -5.61
CA GLU A 100 -9.70 -13.80 -4.30
C GLU A 100 -9.30 -14.83 -3.24
N TRP A 101 -8.92 -16.05 -3.65
CA TRP A 101 -8.35 -17.11 -2.80
C TRP A 101 -7.12 -16.64 -1.99
N ALA A 102 -6.44 -15.60 -2.47
CA ALA A 102 -5.28 -15.04 -1.76
C ALA A 102 -5.64 -14.50 -0.37
N LEU A 103 -6.87 -14.03 -0.17
CA LEU A 103 -7.35 -13.55 1.13
C LEU A 103 -7.41 -14.67 2.17
N ASP A 104 -7.75 -15.90 1.75
CA ASP A 104 -7.74 -17.07 2.62
C ASP A 104 -6.30 -17.40 3.06
N VAL A 105 -5.35 -17.37 2.12
CA VAL A 105 -3.92 -17.62 2.40
C VAL A 105 -3.35 -16.55 3.34
N LEU A 106 -3.70 -15.28 3.17
CA LEU A 106 -3.29 -14.20 4.07
C LEU A 106 -3.75 -14.48 5.50
N ALA A 107 -5.02 -14.81 5.69
CA ALA A 107 -5.59 -15.12 7.00
C ALA A 107 -4.95 -16.36 7.63
N GLU A 108 -4.68 -17.42 6.85
CA GLU A 108 -3.98 -18.62 7.30
C GLU A 108 -2.55 -18.34 7.80
N LEU A 109 -1.89 -17.36 7.20
CA LEU A 109 -0.55 -16.92 7.62
C LEU A 109 -0.56 -15.95 8.80
N GLY A 110 -1.74 -15.62 9.35
CA GLY A 110 -1.89 -14.73 10.49
C GLY A 110 -1.73 -13.24 10.16
N ILE A 111 -1.88 -12.87 8.88
CA ILE A 111 -2.00 -11.47 8.46
C ILE A 111 -3.35 -10.95 8.95
N GLU A 112 -3.34 -9.80 9.60
CA GLU A 112 -4.53 -9.21 10.22
C GLU A 112 -5.29 -8.30 9.25
N TYR A 113 -4.56 -7.63 8.33
CA TYR A 113 -5.20 -6.78 7.33
C TYR A 113 -4.52 -6.85 5.95
N ASP A 114 -5.34 -6.72 4.93
CA ASP A 114 -4.95 -6.50 3.54
C ASP A 114 -5.25 -5.06 3.09
N SER A 115 -4.45 -4.55 2.18
CA SER A 115 -4.68 -3.26 1.54
C SER A 115 -4.45 -3.37 0.02
N SER A 116 -4.93 -4.46 -0.56
CA SER A 116 -4.73 -4.79 -1.98
C SER A 116 -5.94 -4.52 -2.84
N ILE A 117 -7.14 -4.44 -2.24
CA ILE A 117 -8.36 -4.26 -3.02
C ILE A 117 -8.50 -2.80 -3.44
N PHE A 118 -8.56 -2.60 -4.75
CA PHE A 118 -8.83 -1.31 -5.32
C PHE A 118 -10.20 -1.37 -6.00
N PRO A 119 -11.26 -0.75 -5.44
CA PRO A 119 -12.63 -0.93 -5.89
C PRO A 119 -12.97 -0.16 -7.18
N ILE A 120 -12.13 -0.31 -8.19
CA ILE A 120 -12.28 0.29 -9.53
C ILE A 120 -12.18 -0.77 -10.61
N ARG A 121 -12.60 -0.43 -11.82
CA ARG A 121 -12.44 -1.29 -13.00
C ARG A 121 -11.21 -0.84 -13.79
N ARG A 122 -10.20 -1.70 -13.88
CA ARG A 122 -9.02 -1.55 -14.75
C ARG A 122 -8.70 -2.87 -15.43
N LYS A 123 -7.90 -2.83 -16.50
CA LYS A 123 -7.55 -4.02 -17.28
C LYS A 123 -6.64 -5.00 -16.54
N LEU A 124 -5.71 -4.49 -15.74
CA LEU A 124 -4.66 -5.28 -15.07
C LEU A 124 -4.82 -5.38 -13.56
N TYR A 125 -5.74 -4.63 -12.96
CA TYR A 125 -5.95 -4.58 -11.52
C TYR A 125 -7.35 -4.04 -11.21
N GLY A 126 -7.69 -4.07 -9.94
CA GLY A 126 -8.97 -3.59 -9.46
C GLY A 126 -9.99 -4.70 -9.26
N PHE A 127 -10.85 -4.48 -8.29
CA PHE A 127 -11.90 -5.40 -7.89
C PHE A 127 -13.22 -4.62 -7.79
N PRO A 128 -13.90 -4.37 -8.93
CA PRO A 128 -15.12 -3.58 -8.94
C PRO A 128 -16.24 -4.26 -8.12
N GLY A 129 -17.07 -3.44 -7.47
CA GLY A 129 -18.16 -3.93 -6.63
C GLY A 129 -17.79 -4.20 -5.17
N ARG A 130 -16.49 -4.12 -4.81
CA ARG A 130 -16.06 -4.18 -3.42
C ARG A 130 -16.32 -2.85 -2.70
N LYS A 131 -16.40 -2.91 -1.37
CA LYS A 131 -16.54 -1.73 -0.52
C LYS A 131 -15.33 -0.81 -0.68
N SER A 132 -15.54 0.49 -0.64
CA SER A 132 -14.50 1.52 -0.79
C SER A 132 -14.05 2.12 0.55
N PHE A 133 -14.32 1.45 1.66
CA PHE A 133 -13.99 1.84 3.02
C PHE A 133 -13.48 0.64 3.82
N PRO A 134 -12.73 0.83 4.90
CA PRO A 134 -12.24 -0.25 5.74
C PRO A 134 -13.37 -1.14 6.25
N HIS A 135 -13.19 -2.46 6.12
CA HIS A 135 -14.21 -3.43 6.52
C HIS A 135 -13.61 -4.81 6.79
N LYS A 136 -14.33 -5.62 7.55
CA LYS A 136 -14.01 -7.03 7.72
C LYS A 136 -14.43 -7.84 6.50
N ILE A 137 -13.57 -8.79 6.14
CA ILE A 137 -13.83 -9.86 5.18
C ILE A 137 -13.85 -11.18 5.96
N ASN A 138 -14.91 -11.95 5.80
CA ASN A 138 -14.93 -13.33 6.24
C ASN A 138 -14.35 -14.19 5.12
N THR A 139 -13.26 -14.85 5.40
CA THR A 139 -12.59 -15.75 4.45
C THR A 139 -13.35 -17.09 4.33
N ASN A 140 -13.09 -17.84 3.28
CA ASN A 140 -13.77 -19.13 3.07
C ASN A 140 -13.43 -20.17 4.15
N ASN A 141 -12.28 -20.03 4.80
CA ASN A 141 -11.87 -20.91 5.92
C ASN A 141 -12.41 -20.46 7.28
N GLY A 142 -13.27 -19.42 7.33
CA GLY A 142 -13.89 -18.90 8.54
C GLY A 142 -13.03 -17.92 9.36
N SER A 143 -11.82 -17.60 8.90
CA SER A 143 -10.98 -16.59 9.53
C SER A 143 -11.44 -15.18 9.19
N GLU A 144 -11.10 -14.20 10.02
CA GLU A 144 -11.36 -12.79 9.78
C GLU A 144 -10.11 -12.10 9.23
N LEU A 145 -10.30 -11.23 8.26
CA LEU A 145 -9.27 -10.36 7.70
C LEU A 145 -9.87 -8.96 7.55
N TYR A 146 -9.11 -7.93 7.90
CA TYR A 146 -9.52 -6.56 7.60
C TYR A 146 -9.04 -6.15 6.21
N GLU A 147 -9.89 -5.49 5.44
CA GLU A 147 -9.52 -4.85 4.19
C GLU A 147 -9.48 -3.34 4.37
N LEU A 148 -8.35 -2.74 3.98
CA LEU A 148 -8.11 -1.30 3.95
C LEU A 148 -7.97 -0.82 2.50
N PRO A 149 -9.09 -0.67 1.75
CA PRO A 149 -9.03 -0.37 0.33
C PRO A 149 -8.50 1.03 0.08
N VAL A 150 -7.78 1.20 -1.03
CA VAL A 150 -7.33 2.52 -1.48
C VAL A 150 -8.53 3.43 -1.73
N SER A 151 -8.45 4.66 -1.20
CA SER A 151 -9.57 5.60 -1.22
C SER A 151 -10.02 5.97 -2.62
N THR A 152 -11.33 5.90 -2.81
CA THR A 152 -12.05 6.32 -4.01
C THR A 152 -13.22 7.21 -3.64
N ILE A 153 -13.69 8.01 -4.59
CA ILE A 153 -14.93 8.77 -4.48
C ILE A 153 -15.86 8.41 -5.63
N ASN A 154 -17.16 8.46 -5.38
CA ASN A 154 -18.17 8.32 -6.43
C ASN A 154 -18.55 9.71 -6.96
N PHE A 155 -18.40 9.90 -8.26
CA PHE A 155 -18.76 11.12 -8.96
C PHE A 155 -19.47 10.77 -10.27
N LEU A 156 -20.69 11.25 -10.46
CA LEU A 156 -21.53 10.99 -11.64
C LEU A 156 -21.56 9.50 -12.03
N SER A 157 -21.90 8.64 -11.07
CA SER A 157 -21.97 7.16 -11.24
C SER A 157 -20.64 6.48 -11.61
N LYS A 158 -19.52 7.18 -11.52
CA LYS A 158 -18.17 6.63 -11.72
C LYS A 158 -17.39 6.64 -10.42
N THR A 159 -16.71 5.53 -10.14
CA THR A 159 -15.74 5.45 -9.03
C THR A 159 -14.41 6.03 -9.49
N LEU A 160 -13.99 7.13 -8.86
CA LEU A 160 -12.74 7.83 -9.17
C LEU A 160 -11.70 7.54 -8.08
N PRO A 161 -10.50 7.11 -8.44
CA PRO A 161 -9.42 6.92 -7.50
C PRO A 161 -8.85 8.26 -7.05
N ILE A 162 -8.64 8.42 -5.73
CA ILE A 162 -8.03 9.62 -5.15
C ILE A 162 -6.87 9.25 -4.22
N GLY A 163 -6.75 8.00 -3.84
CA GLY A 163 -5.90 7.49 -2.75
C GLY A 163 -4.41 7.35 -3.07
N GLY A 164 -3.88 8.04 -4.06
CA GLY A 164 -2.42 8.05 -4.27
C GLY A 164 -1.95 7.63 -5.67
N GLY A 165 -0.69 7.25 -5.76
CA GLY A 165 -0.03 6.91 -7.02
C GLY A 165 -0.02 8.07 -8.02
N GLY A 166 -0.27 7.75 -9.30
CA GLY A 166 -0.36 8.74 -10.37
C GLY A 166 -1.51 9.74 -10.20
N TYR A 167 -2.63 9.29 -9.64
CA TYR A 167 -3.84 10.14 -9.49
C TYR A 167 -3.59 11.33 -8.58
N PHE A 168 -2.84 11.15 -7.49
CA PHE A 168 -2.49 12.22 -6.57
C PHE A 168 -1.69 13.35 -7.24
N ARG A 169 -0.92 13.04 -8.27
CA ARG A 169 -0.13 14.04 -9.03
C ARG A 169 -0.93 14.80 -10.07
N PHE A 170 -1.99 14.18 -10.62
CA PHE A 170 -2.82 14.80 -11.67
C PHE A 170 -4.00 15.60 -11.13
N LEU A 171 -4.44 15.30 -9.89
CA LEU A 171 -5.54 16.01 -9.27
C LEU A 171 -5.05 17.31 -8.61
N PRO A 172 -5.76 18.43 -8.81
CA PRO A 172 -5.48 19.64 -8.06
C PRO A 172 -5.60 19.41 -6.55
N TYR A 173 -4.71 20.02 -5.77
CA TYR A 173 -4.65 19.82 -4.30
C TYR A 173 -6.01 20.01 -3.61
N TYR A 174 -6.75 21.07 -3.96
CA TYR A 174 -8.06 21.35 -3.38
C TYR A 174 -9.11 20.25 -3.64
N VAL A 175 -8.99 19.53 -4.78
CA VAL A 175 -9.87 18.41 -5.10
C VAL A 175 -9.59 17.24 -4.14
N VAL A 176 -8.31 16.95 -3.91
CA VAL A 176 -7.88 15.91 -2.97
C VAL A 176 -8.32 16.26 -1.55
N GLN A 177 -8.11 17.51 -1.10
CA GLN A 177 -8.57 17.97 0.21
C GLN A 177 -10.08 17.80 0.41
N LYS A 178 -10.88 18.24 -0.58
CA LYS A 178 -12.35 18.08 -0.53
C LYS A 178 -12.77 16.63 -0.51
N ALA A 179 -12.08 15.77 -1.26
CA ALA A 179 -12.35 14.34 -1.30
C ALA A 179 -12.04 13.67 0.06
N ILE A 180 -10.88 13.96 0.67
CA ILE A 180 -10.53 13.49 2.01
C ILE A 180 -11.59 13.97 3.02
N SER A 181 -11.91 15.26 3.02
CA SER A 181 -12.92 15.84 3.91
C SER A 181 -14.29 15.15 3.75
N ALA A 182 -14.69 14.82 2.52
CA ALA A 182 -15.96 14.15 2.27
C ALA A 182 -15.97 12.69 2.77
N ILE A 183 -14.83 11.99 2.72
CA ILE A 183 -14.66 10.64 3.30
C ILE A 183 -14.72 10.72 4.83
N ASN A 184 -13.95 11.63 5.43
CA ASN A 184 -13.88 11.77 6.88
C ASN A 184 -15.23 12.21 7.50
N LYS A 185 -16.01 13.06 6.82
CA LYS A 185 -17.38 13.43 7.24
C LYS A 185 -18.35 12.24 7.31
N LYS A 186 -18.04 11.15 6.61
CA LYS A 186 -18.81 9.89 6.69
C LYS A 186 -18.31 8.97 7.82
N GLY A 187 -17.40 9.43 8.67
CA GLY A 187 -16.77 8.63 9.72
C GLY A 187 -15.79 7.58 9.20
N GLN A 188 -15.29 7.74 7.96
CA GLN A 188 -14.38 6.79 7.34
C GLN A 188 -12.96 7.38 7.26
N PRO A 189 -11.91 6.60 7.52
CA PRO A 189 -10.55 7.03 7.24
C PRO A 189 -10.27 7.02 5.74
N ALA A 190 -9.45 7.98 5.30
CA ALA A 190 -8.94 7.99 3.93
C ALA A 190 -7.61 7.25 3.87
N VAL A 191 -7.51 6.25 2.97
CA VAL A 191 -6.31 5.44 2.74
C VAL A 191 -5.59 5.93 1.50
N PHE A 192 -4.35 6.38 1.67
CA PHE A 192 -3.47 6.85 0.60
C PHE A 192 -2.23 5.99 0.49
N TYR A 193 -1.67 5.87 -0.73
CA TYR A 193 -0.38 5.23 -0.93
C TYR A 193 0.54 6.10 -1.78
N LEU A 194 1.83 6.01 -1.47
CA LEU A 194 2.89 6.69 -2.20
C LEU A 194 4.03 5.70 -2.45
N HIS A 195 4.71 5.86 -3.57
CA HIS A 195 5.98 5.21 -3.80
C HIS A 195 7.11 6.19 -3.54
N PRO A 196 8.20 5.82 -2.89
CA PRO A 196 9.31 6.74 -2.59
C PRO A 196 9.87 7.47 -3.83
N TYR A 197 9.87 6.83 -5.01
CA TYR A 197 10.33 7.46 -6.26
C TYR A 197 9.43 8.61 -6.75
N VAL A 198 8.22 8.74 -6.26
CA VAL A 198 7.32 9.86 -6.62
C VAL A 198 7.93 11.21 -6.26
N LEU A 199 8.76 11.27 -5.21
CA LEU A 199 9.44 12.48 -4.76
C LEU A 199 10.50 12.98 -5.76
N GLU A 200 11.11 12.11 -6.56
CA GLU A 200 12.07 12.52 -7.60
C GLU A 200 11.41 13.42 -8.66
N PHE A 201 10.20 13.06 -9.08
CA PHE A 201 9.47 13.82 -10.09
C PHE A 201 8.86 15.13 -9.55
N ALA A 202 8.48 15.16 -8.28
CA ALA A 202 7.95 16.37 -7.65
C ALA A 202 9.00 17.49 -7.58
N LEU A 203 10.25 17.14 -7.30
CA LEU A 203 11.37 18.09 -7.27
C LEU A 203 11.69 18.67 -8.64
N ILE A 204 11.57 17.90 -9.71
CA ILE A 204 11.79 18.38 -11.09
C ILE A 204 10.72 19.41 -11.48
N ILE A 205 9.46 19.17 -11.12
CA ILE A 205 8.35 20.08 -11.41
C ILE A 205 8.50 21.37 -10.59
N SER A 206 8.84 21.28 -9.30
CA SER A 206 9.01 22.45 -8.44
C SER A 206 10.19 23.34 -8.87
N SER A 207 11.33 22.75 -9.26
CA SER A 207 12.50 23.50 -9.69
C SER A 207 12.28 24.28 -10.99
N ASN A 208 11.39 23.80 -11.86
CA ASN A 208 11.02 24.51 -13.09
C ASN A 208 9.92 25.58 -12.85
N MET A 209 9.06 25.40 -11.85
CA MET A 209 8.00 26.36 -11.51
C MET A 209 8.53 27.60 -10.79
N TRP A 210 9.62 27.48 -10.00
CA TRP A 210 10.25 28.62 -9.32
C TRP A 210 11.13 29.49 -10.23
N ARG A 211 11.37 29.09 -11.48
CA ARG A 211 12.07 29.90 -12.49
C ARG A 211 11.14 30.74 -13.37
N MET A 212 9.83 30.65 -13.16
CA MET A 212 8.81 31.36 -13.95
C MET A 212 7.99 32.38 -13.12
N ILE A 213 8.40 32.68 -11.89
CA ILE A 213 7.96 33.79 -11.06
C ILE A 213 9.21 34.59 -10.66
#